data_6fb401e87a45b0d866c9f8d99617d73d
#
_entry.id   6fb401e87a45b0d866c9f8d99617d73d
#
_cell.length_a   1.000
_cell.length_b   1.000
_cell.length_c   1.000
_cell.angle_alpha   90.00
_cell.angle_beta   90.00
_cell.angle_gamma   90.00
#
_symmetry.space_group_name_H-M   'P 1'
#
loop_
_entity.id
_entity.type
_entity.pdbx_description
1 polymer ?
#
loop_
_entity_poly.entity_id
_entity_poly.type
_entity_poly.pdbx_seq_one_letter_code
_entity_poly.pdbx_strand_id
1 'polypeptide(L)'
;MEENETNSIKTLNELKDGEKGVILSFSDKTDVELKRHLLGMGFVKGSQITLEKVAPLGDPIKLRLKGYSICLRKNEAENIKIQV
;
A
#
# COMPACT_ATOMS: atom_id res chain seq x y z
N MET A 1 -11.00 24.50 -6.31
CA MET A 1 -10.70 23.96 -6.18
C MET A 1 -10.39 22.96 -5.91
N GLU A 2 -10.66 22.80 -5.68
CA GLU A 2 -10.42 21.99 -5.29
C GLU A 2 -9.96 21.03 -5.57
N GLU A 3 -9.91 20.72 -5.70
CA GLU A 3 -9.52 19.72 -6.04
C GLU A 3 -8.36 18.92 -5.87
N ASN A 4 -7.68 19.01 -5.40
CA ASN A 4 -6.40 18.61 -5.21
C ASN A 4 -6.17 17.58 -4.24
N GLU A 5 -7.08 17.33 -3.43
CA GLU A 5 -6.96 16.35 -2.41
C GLU A 5 -6.87 14.98 -2.99
N THR A 6 -7.22 14.85 -4.26
CA THR A 6 -7.16 13.56 -4.90
C THR A 6 -5.75 13.19 -5.31
N ASN A 7 -4.77 14.09 -5.07
CA ASN A 7 -3.39 13.81 -5.44
C ASN A 7 -2.49 13.64 -4.23
N SER A 8 -3.07 13.21 -3.14
CA SER A 8 -2.29 13.00 -1.93
C SER A 8 -1.43 11.76 -2.04
N ILE A 9 -0.23 11.86 -1.50
CA ILE A 9 0.68 10.73 -1.42
C ILE A 9 0.72 10.27 0.03
N LYS A 10 0.55 8.98 0.22
CA LYS A 10 0.56 8.36 1.55
C LYS A 10 1.40 7.10 1.50
N THR A 11 1.71 6.56 2.67
CA THR A 11 2.23 5.20 2.72
C THR A 11 1.04 4.26 2.85
N LEU A 12 1.23 3.03 2.42
CA LEU A 12 0.14 2.07 2.34
C LEU A 12 -0.55 1.83 3.68
N ASN A 13 0.23 1.88 4.77
CA ASN A 13 -0.32 1.66 6.09
C ASN A 13 -1.23 2.81 6.56
N GLU A 14 -1.27 3.91 5.84
CA GLU A 14 -2.13 5.03 6.18
C GLU A 14 -3.50 4.96 5.54
N LEU A 15 -3.74 3.98 4.69
CA LEU A 15 -5.05 3.83 4.07
C LEU A 15 -6.10 3.40 5.08
N LYS A 16 -7.32 3.80 4.84
CA LYS A 16 -8.46 3.39 5.66
C LYS A 16 -9.24 2.32 4.93
N ASP A 17 -10.08 1.61 5.69
CA ASP A 17 -10.89 0.53 5.12
C ASP A 17 -11.64 1.00 3.89
N GLY A 18 -11.49 0.26 2.80
CA GLY A 18 -12.17 0.57 1.55
C GLY A 18 -11.45 1.58 0.66
N GLU A 19 -10.41 2.21 1.17
CA GLU A 19 -9.70 3.23 0.40
C GLU A 19 -8.81 2.59 -0.66
N LYS A 20 -8.70 3.26 -1.81
CA LYS A 20 -7.90 2.77 -2.93
C LYS A 20 -6.71 3.68 -3.18
N GLY A 21 -5.70 3.13 -3.82
CA GLY A 21 -4.54 3.91 -4.21
C GLY A 21 -3.78 3.24 -5.33
N VAL A 22 -2.81 3.97 -5.86
CA VAL A 22 -1.94 3.47 -6.92
C VAL A 22 -0.51 3.48 -6.39
N ILE A 23 0.19 2.39 -6.58
CA ILE A 23 1.55 2.26 -6.08
C ILE A 23 2.49 3.18 -6.87
N LEU A 24 3.25 3.99 -6.15
CA LEU A 24 4.22 4.91 -6.75
C LEU A 24 5.64 4.38 -6.67
N SER A 25 6.07 4.04 -5.47
CA SER A 25 7.46 3.65 -5.25
C SER A 25 7.62 3.08 -3.86
N PHE A 26 8.82 2.63 -3.56
CA PHE A 26 9.19 2.21 -2.22
C PHE A 26 9.98 3.33 -1.56
N SER A 27 9.92 3.36 -0.23
CA SER A 27 10.72 4.29 0.53
C SER A 27 12.21 4.01 0.31
N ASP A 28 13.03 5.07 0.37
CA ASP A 28 14.47 4.92 0.23
C ASP A 28 15.06 4.05 1.33
N LYS A 29 14.37 3.92 2.44
CA LYS A 29 14.84 3.12 3.56
C LYS A 29 14.44 1.66 3.46
N THR A 30 13.77 1.28 2.39
CA THR A 30 13.31 -0.09 2.24
C THR A 30 14.48 -1.03 2.06
N ASP A 31 14.52 -2.06 2.88
CA ASP A 31 15.52 -3.11 2.76
C ASP A 31 15.42 -3.79 1.39
N VAL A 32 16.56 -4.12 0.80
CA VAL A 32 16.59 -4.72 -0.54
C VAL A 32 15.82 -6.02 -0.61
N GLU A 33 15.94 -6.85 0.40
CA GLU A 33 15.23 -8.12 0.40
C GLU A 33 13.73 -7.93 0.54
N LEU A 34 13.32 -6.98 1.37
CA LEU A 34 11.91 -6.68 1.52
C LEU A 34 11.35 -6.12 0.21
N LYS A 35 12.08 -5.24 -0.43
CA LYS A 35 11.66 -4.66 -1.69
C LYS A 35 11.47 -5.76 -2.74
N ARG A 36 12.41 -6.69 -2.82
CA ARG A 36 12.33 -7.79 -3.76
C ARG A 36 11.12 -8.67 -3.47
N HIS A 37 10.88 -8.93 -2.20
CA HIS A 37 9.74 -9.72 -1.76
C HIS A 37 8.43 -9.07 -2.18
N LEU A 38 8.30 -7.76 -1.93
CA LEU A 38 7.09 -7.03 -2.26
C LEU A 38 6.88 -6.95 -3.77
N LEU A 39 7.96 -6.73 -4.52
CA LEU A 39 7.86 -6.73 -5.98
C LEU A 39 7.39 -8.09 -6.49
N GLY A 40 7.89 -9.15 -5.87
CA GLY A 40 7.48 -10.50 -6.26
C GLY A 40 6.02 -10.78 -6.02
N MET A 41 5.42 -10.07 -5.07
CA MET A 41 4.00 -10.21 -4.78
C MET A 41 3.13 -9.33 -5.69
N GLY A 42 3.75 -8.47 -6.51
CA GLY A 42 2.99 -7.64 -7.43
C GLY A 42 2.88 -6.18 -7.04
N PHE A 43 3.57 -5.75 -6.00
CA PHE A 43 3.53 -4.34 -5.61
C PHE A 43 4.46 -3.53 -6.50
N VAL A 44 4.02 -3.34 -7.75
CA VAL A 44 4.81 -2.62 -8.74
C VAL A 44 4.19 -1.27 -9.05
N LYS A 45 5.01 -0.34 -9.50
CA LYS A 45 4.55 1.01 -9.83
C LYS A 45 3.37 0.94 -10.79
N GLY A 46 2.34 1.69 -10.49
CA GLY A 46 1.16 1.77 -11.33
C GLY A 46 0.08 0.76 -10.98
N SER A 47 0.36 -0.21 -10.12
CA SER A 47 -0.66 -1.17 -9.72
C SER A 47 -1.64 -0.52 -8.78
N GLN A 48 -2.92 -0.85 -8.95
CA GLN A 48 -3.98 -0.34 -8.10
C GLN A 48 -4.18 -1.29 -6.92
N ILE A 49 -4.33 -0.72 -5.73
CA ILE A 49 -4.61 -1.53 -4.55
C ILE A 49 -5.83 -0.96 -3.83
N THR A 50 -6.49 -1.83 -3.09
CA THR A 50 -7.62 -1.44 -2.25
C THR A 50 -7.37 -2.01 -0.86
N LEU A 51 -7.50 -1.18 0.16
CA LEU A 51 -7.41 -1.69 1.52
C LEU A 51 -8.73 -2.33 1.87
N GLU A 52 -8.73 -3.62 2.15
CA GLU A 52 -9.96 -4.31 2.49
C GLU A 52 -10.28 -4.20 3.97
N LYS A 53 -9.27 -4.36 4.81
CA LYS A 53 -9.51 -4.33 6.23
C LYS A 53 -8.20 -4.22 7.00
N VAL A 54 -8.26 -3.50 8.12
CA VAL A 54 -7.16 -3.44 9.07
C VAL A 54 -7.57 -4.28 10.26
N ALA A 55 -6.68 -5.15 10.73
CA ALA A 55 -6.96 -5.96 11.90
C ALA A 55 -7.21 -5.07 13.12
N PRO A 56 -7.94 -5.56 14.11
CA PRO A 56 -8.34 -4.72 15.25
C PRO A 56 -7.23 -3.99 15.95
N LEU A 57 -6.02 -4.55 15.96
CA LEU A 57 -4.88 -3.90 16.58
C LEU A 57 -4.01 -3.14 15.60
N GLY A 58 -4.51 -2.96 14.37
CA GLY A 58 -3.79 -2.22 13.36
C GLY A 58 -2.86 -3.06 12.52
N ASP A 59 -2.72 -4.35 12.80
CA ASP A 59 -1.76 -5.20 12.14
C ASP A 59 -2.23 -6.65 12.23
N PRO A 60 -2.25 -7.41 11.14
CA PRO A 60 -1.83 -7.02 9.78
C PRO A 60 -2.93 -6.27 9.04
N ILE A 61 -2.59 -5.79 7.87
CA ILE A 61 -3.57 -5.17 7.00
C ILE A 61 -3.85 -6.10 5.82
N LYS A 62 -5.11 -6.12 5.38
CA LYS A 62 -5.53 -6.97 4.28
C LYS A 62 -5.82 -6.10 3.07
N LEU A 63 -5.20 -6.43 1.96
CA LEU A 63 -5.31 -5.65 0.75
C LEU A 63 -5.80 -6.51 -0.40
N ARG A 64 -6.40 -5.85 -1.39
CA ARG A 64 -6.70 -6.50 -2.66
C ARG A 64 -5.78 -5.93 -3.72
N LEU A 65 -5.09 -6.81 -4.41
CA LEU A 65 -4.14 -6.44 -5.44
C LEU A 65 -4.33 -7.38 -6.62
N LYS A 66 -4.64 -6.82 -7.80
CA LYS A 66 -4.80 -7.62 -9.02
C LYS A 66 -5.81 -8.76 -8.86
N GLY A 67 -6.88 -8.51 -8.12
CA GLY A 67 -7.96 -9.49 -8.01
C GLY A 67 -7.80 -10.53 -6.93
N TYR A 68 -6.74 -10.47 -6.14
CA TYR A 68 -6.60 -11.39 -5.02
C TYR A 68 -6.19 -10.64 -3.76
N SER A 69 -6.42 -11.28 -2.61
CA SER A 69 -6.17 -10.66 -1.33
C SER A 69 -4.79 -11.04 -0.80
N ILE A 70 -4.12 -10.05 -0.21
CA ILE A 70 -2.81 -10.23 0.38
C ILE A 70 -2.82 -9.58 1.75
N CYS A 71 -2.15 -10.20 2.72
CA CYS A 71 -1.95 -9.58 4.03
C CYS A 71 -0.53 -9.11 4.14
N LEU A 72 -0.36 -7.87 4.60
CA LEU A 72 0.95 -7.31 4.88
C LEU A 72 1.02 -6.90 6.33
N ARG A 73 2.20 -6.96 6.89
CA ARG A 73 2.43 -6.39 8.20
C ARG A 73 2.53 -4.88 8.05
N LYS A 74 2.13 -4.19 9.10
CA LYS A 74 2.15 -2.73 9.07
C LYS A 74 3.53 -2.19 8.75
N ASN A 75 4.57 -2.78 9.34
CA ASN A 75 5.93 -2.31 9.10
C ASN A 75 6.40 -2.57 7.67
N GLU A 76 5.80 -3.50 6.97
CA GLU A 76 6.09 -3.71 5.56
C GLU A 76 5.38 -2.66 4.72
N ALA A 77 4.13 -2.39 5.06
CA ALA A 77 3.31 -1.42 4.33
C ALA A 77 3.85 0.00 4.43
N GLU A 78 4.55 0.31 5.50
CA GLU A 78 5.14 1.64 5.69
C GLU A 78 6.15 1.99 4.61
N ASN A 79 6.66 0.99 3.92
CA ASN A 79 7.68 1.21 2.90
C ASN A 79 7.12 1.45 1.51
N ILE A 80 5.80 1.37 1.35
CA ILE A 80 5.18 1.51 0.04
C ILE A 80 4.47 2.84 -0.05
N LYS A 81 4.88 3.66 -1.00
CA LYS A 81 4.25 4.96 -1.24
C LYS A 81 3.17 4.81 -2.29
N ILE A 82 2.03 5.38 -2.03
CA ILE A 82 0.88 5.29 -2.93
C ILE A 82 0.28 6.65 -3.16
N GLN A 83 -0.42 6.78 -4.25
CA GLN A 83 -1.17 7.98 -4.58
C GLN A 83 -2.65 7.68 -4.43
N VAL A 84 -3.34 8.47 -3.66
CA VAL A 84 -4.78 8.31 -3.44
C VAL A 84 -5.56 9.42 -4.10
#